data_1785a8a3a55b0ef7045bc6463c99e8f5
#
_entry.id   1785a8a3a55b0ef7045bc6463c99e8f5
#
_cell.length_a   1.000
_cell.length_b   1.000
_cell.length_c   1.000
_cell.angle_alpha   90.00
_cell.angle_beta   90.00
_cell.angle_gamma   90.00
#
_symmetry.space_group_name_H-M   'P 1'
#
loop_
_entity.id
_entity.type
_entity.pdbx_description
1 polymer ?
#
loop_
_entity_poly.entity_id
_entity_poly.type
_entity_poly.pdbx_seq_one_letter_code
_entity_poly.pdbx_strand_id
1 'polypeptide(L)'
;MAARQKFPDVYKGTNHGHFPPGPAGRFYWLPAWNSVVMKYGKNQKVAKDFIRFYMDRARFDRYFETMDTFGIPGTKVYSDHPLWRKDPRTAVFPETLPNARQVGYAGPAGRKATEGLSKYVIVDMFAKAIQGMSPEDAVKWAAGELKKIYAA
;
A
#
# COMPACT_ATOMS: atom_id res chain seq x y z
N MET A 1 -13.20 8.33 -0.51
CA MET A 1 -13.39 9.62 0.20
C MET A 1 -13.69 10.78 -0.76
N ALA A 2 -12.74 11.29 -1.54
CA ALA A 2 -12.98 12.47 -2.39
C ALA A 2 -14.15 12.33 -3.37
N ALA A 3 -14.28 11.20 -4.07
CA ALA A 3 -15.38 10.96 -5.00
C ALA A 3 -16.75 10.99 -4.29
N ARG A 4 -16.87 10.36 -3.12
CA ARG A 4 -18.12 10.36 -2.34
C ARG A 4 -18.55 11.75 -1.90
N GLN A 5 -17.59 12.60 -1.54
CA GLN A 5 -17.88 13.95 -1.04
C GLN A 5 -18.08 14.98 -2.16
N LYS A 6 -17.28 14.91 -3.21
CA LYS A 6 -17.27 15.93 -4.27
C LYS A 6 -18.01 15.52 -5.54
N PHE A 7 -18.13 14.21 -5.79
CA PHE A 7 -18.71 13.67 -7.01
C PHE A 7 -19.64 12.48 -6.68
N PRO A 8 -20.74 12.70 -5.96
CA PRO A 8 -21.60 11.63 -5.44
C PRO A 8 -22.17 10.73 -6.54
N ASP A 9 -22.45 11.26 -7.72
CA ASP A 9 -22.99 10.44 -8.82
C ASP A 9 -21.92 9.54 -9.43
N VAL A 10 -20.68 10.03 -9.57
CA VAL A 10 -19.54 9.18 -9.96
C VAL A 10 -19.32 8.08 -8.93
N TYR A 11 -19.41 8.41 -7.64
CA TYR A 11 -19.26 7.43 -6.58
C TYR A 11 -20.37 6.37 -6.62
N LYS A 12 -21.61 6.72 -6.87
CA LYS A 12 -22.74 5.77 -7.01
C LYS A 12 -22.50 4.79 -8.17
N GLY A 13 -21.93 5.27 -9.28
CA GLY A 13 -21.61 4.46 -10.44
C GLY A 13 -20.28 3.66 -10.33
N THR A 14 -19.51 3.85 -9.25
CA THR A 14 -18.21 3.19 -9.05
C THR A 14 -18.35 2.01 -8.12
N ASN A 15 -17.71 0.89 -8.46
CA ASN A 15 -17.56 -0.25 -7.58
C ASN A 15 -16.09 -0.63 -7.44
N HIS A 16 -15.75 -1.38 -6.38
CA HIS A 16 -14.42 -1.91 -6.16
C HIS A 16 -14.47 -3.44 -6.26
N GLY A 17 -13.47 -4.00 -6.92
CA GLY A 17 -13.34 -5.44 -7.09
C GLY A 17 -11.90 -5.88 -6.89
N HIS A 18 -11.72 -7.18 -6.77
CA HIS A 18 -10.38 -7.76 -6.76
C HIS A 18 -9.71 -7.64 -8.11
N PHE A 19 -8.39 -7.48 -8.12
CA PHE A 19 -7.61 -7.68 -9.34
C PHE A 19 -7.80 -9.10 -9.89
N PRO A 20 -7.75 -9.31 -11.21
CA PRO A 20 -7.71 -10.65 -11.76
C PRO A 20 -6.50 -11.43 -11.23
N PRO A 21 -6.61 -12.74 -11.02
CA PRO A 21 -5.47 -13.54 -10.60
C PRO A 21 -4.44 -13.64 -11.73
N GLY A 22 -3.16 -13.59 -11.36
CA GLY A 22 -2.07 -13.97 -12.24
C GLY A 22 -1.78 -15.49 -12.15
N PRO A 23 -0.77 -15.99 -12.90
CA PRO A 23 -0.41 -17.42 -12.88
C PRO A 23 -0.05 -17.96 -11.50
N ALA A 24 0.54 -17.13 -10.64
CA ALA A 24 0.92 -17.50 -9.27
C ALA A 24 -0.15 -17.19 -8.21
N GLY A 25 -1.32 -16.69 -8.62
CA GLY A 25 -2.40 -16.30 -7.72
C GLY A 25 -2.70 -14.82 -7.75
N ARG A 26 -3.53 -14.38 -6.80
CA ARG A 26 -3.95 -12.98 -6.66
C ARG A 26 -3.19 -12.32 -5.55
N PHE A 27 -2.39 -11.31 -5.88
CA PHE A 27 -1.59 -10.56 -4.94
C PHE A 27 -1.86 -9.07 -5.07
N TYR A 28 -1.68 -8.35 -3.96
CA TYR A 28 -1.87 -6.90 -3.87
C TYR A 28 -0.61 -6.25 -3.36
N TRP A 29 -0.23 -5.14 -3.94
CA TRP A 29 0.77 -4.29 -3.34
C TRP A 29 0.13 -3.45 -2.24
N LEU A 30 0.64 -3.58 -1.01
CA LEU A 30 0.19 -2.82 0.14
C LEU A 30 1.35 -1.97 0.67
N PRO A 31 1.36 -0.66 0.41
CA PRO A 31 2.29 0.23 1.09
C PRO A 31 1.92 0.32 2.57
N ALA A 32 2.85 0.00 3.45
CA ALA A 32 2.64 0.11 4.88
C ALA A 32 3.18 1.44 5.41
N TRP A 33 2.37 2.18 6.14
CA TRP A 33 2.80 3.34 6.89
C TRP A 33 3.13 2.92 8.32
N ASN A 34 4.36 3.19 8.74
CA ASN A 34 4.85 2.81 10.05
C ASN A 34 5.14 4.04 10.90
N SER A 35 4.70 4.02 12.14
CA SER A 35 5.13 5.01 13.14
C SER A 35 6.43 4.52 13.78
N VAL A 36 7.50 5.29 13.68
CA VAL A 36 8.82 4.92 14.19
C VAL A 36 9.35 5.97 15.17
N VAL A 37 10.12 5.51 16.14
CA VAL A 37 10.86 6.38 17.06
C VAL A 37 12.34 6.31 16.72
N MET A 38 12.90 7.43 16.27
CA MET A 38 14.28 7.48 15.83
C MET A 38 15.23 7.35 17.02
N LYS A 39 16.29 6.53 16.88
CA LYS A 39 17.32 6.30 17.92
C LYS A 39 17.99 7.59 18.38
N TYR A 40 18.19 8.55 17.50
CA TYR A 40 18.80 9.84 17.78
C TYR A 40 17.80 10.90 18.28
N GLY A 41 16.53 10.57 18.39
CA GLY A 41 15.51 11.50 18.90
C GLY A 41 15.73 11.79 20.39
N LYS A 42 15.72 13.07 20.77
CA LYS A 42 15.95 13.52 22.16
C LYS A 42 14.82 13.11 23.10
N ASN A 43 13.60 13.01 22.61
CA ASN A 43 12.39 12.77 23.41
C ASN A 43 11.74 11.42 23.09
N GLN A 44 12.54 10.34 23.08
CA GLN A 44 12.05 9.01 22.68
C GLN A 44 10.88 8.51 23.55
N LYS A 45 10.92 8.80 24.86
CA LYS A 45 9.82 8.41 25.77
C LYS A 45 8.52 9.07 25.34
N VAL A 46 8.52 10.37 25.13
CA VAL A 46 7.33 11.13 24.69
C VAL A 46 6.83 10.62 23.35
N ALA A 47 7.73 10.35 22.40
CA ALA A 47 7.35 9.81 21.09
C ALA A 47 6.68 8.42 21.21
N LYS A 48 7.19 7.54 22.08
CA LYS A 48 6.56 6.24 22.37
C LYS A 48 5.19 6.40 23.02
N ASP A 49 5.07 7.32 23.97
CA ASP A 49 3.80 7.59 24.65
C ASP A 49 2.76 8.19 23.68
N PHE A 50 3.20 9.06 22.75
CA PHE A 50 2.34 9.56 21.67
C PHE A 50 1.86 8.44 20.74
N ILE A 51 2.74 7.51 20.34
CA ILE A 51 2.32 6.37 19.51
C ILE A 51 1.31 5.51 20.27
N ARG A 52 1.52 5.21 21.56
CA ARG A 52 0.54 4.47 22.36
C ARG A 52 -0.78 5.20 22.49
N PHE A 53 -0.74 6.51 22.72
CA PHE A 53 -1.92 7.36 22.77
C PHE A 53 -2.71 7.33 21.45
N TYR A 54 -2.01 7.50 20.32
CA TYR A 54 -2.62 7.49 19.00
C TYR A 54 -3.19 6.13 18.62
N MET A 55 -2.50 5.04 19.01
CA MET A 55 -2.90 3.66 18.72
C MET A 55 -3.87 3.08 19.77
N ASP A 56 -4.24 3.85 20.79
CA ASP A 56 -5.30 3.45 21.71
C ASP A 56 -6.60 3.20 20.92
N ARG A 57 -7.27 2.08 21.21
CA ARG A 57 -8.37 1.60 20.39
C ARG A 57 -9.47 2.65 20.18
N ALA A 58 -9.92 3.30 21.25
CA ALA A 58 -11.02 4.26 21.15
C ALA A 58 -10.67 5.48 20.27
N ARG A 59 -9.38 5.90 20.30
CA ARG A 59 -8.89 7.00 19.47
C ARG A 59 -8.64 6.57 18.03
N PHE A 60 -8.05 5.40 17.86
CA PHE A 60 -7.76 4.88 16.52
C PHE A 60 -9.04 4.52 15.76
N ASP A 61 -10.08 4.00 16.44
CA ASP A 61 -11.40 3.77 15.85
C ASP A 61 -11.99 5.07 15.29
N ARG A 62 -11.96 6.16 16.05
CA ARG A 62 -12.42 7.47 15.56
C ARG A 62 -11.61 7.99 14.38
N TYR A 63 -10.29 7.84 14.43
CA TYR A 63 -9.42 8.19 13.32
C TYR A 63 -9.72 7.34 12.08
N PHE A 64 -9.89 6.04 12.24
CA PHE A 64 -10.21 5.11 11.17
C PHE A 64 -11.58 5.44 10.52
N GLU A 65 -12.57 5.76 11.33
CA GLU A 65 -13.87 6.23 10.83
C GLU A 65 -13.74 7.54 10.04
N THR A 66 -12.89 8.45 10.48
CA THR A 66 -12.63 9.72 9.79
C THR A 66 -11.91 9.51 8.45
N MET A 67 -10.99 8.56 8.39
CA MET A 67 -10.33 8.17 7.14
C MET A 67 -11.28 7.57 6.10
N ASP A 68 -12.45 7.09 6.54
CA ASP A 68 -13.51 6.64 5.65
C ASP A 68 -13.02 5.64 4.57
N THR A 69 -12.41 4.56 5.03
CA THR A 69 -11.86 3.48 4.19
C THR A 69 -10.67 3.87 3.29
N PHE A 70 -10.09 5.06 3.45
CA PHE A 70 -8.89 5.46 2.71
C PHE A 70 -7.66 4.60 3.04
N GLY A 71 -7.56 4.10 4.27
CA GLY A 71 -6.49 3.22 4.71
C GLY A 71 -7.03 1.90 5.26
N ILE A 72 -6.27 0.83 5.10
CA ILE A 72 -6.59 -0.48 5.70
C ILE A 72 -5.63 -0.68 6.87
N PRO A 73 -6.11 -0.68 8.13
CA PRO A 73 -5.24 -0.95 9.27
C PRO A 73 -4.60 -2.33 9.17
N GLY A 74 -3.28 -2.40 9.38
CA GLY A 74 -2.49 -3.64 9.22
C GLY A 74 -2.67 -4.68 10.34
N THR A 75 -3.69 -4.53 11.18
CA THR A 75 -3.96 -5.43 12.31
C THR A 75 -5.26 -6.21 12.09
N LYS A 76 -5.26 -7.48 12.46
CA LYS A 76 -6.42 -8.38 12.30
C LYS A 76 -7.70 -7.86 12.98
N VAL A 77 -7.56 -7.10 14.07
CA VAL A 77 -8.68 -6.51 14.81
C VAL A 77 -9.55 -5.61 13.91
N TYR A 78 -8.96 -4.98 12.90
CA TYR A 78 -9.66 -4.07 12.00
C TYR A 78 -10.19 -4.75 10.72
N SER A 79 -9.86 -6.01 10.49
CA SER A 79 -10.41 -6.75 9.33
C SER A 79 -11.93 -6.90 9.38
N ASP A 80 -12.49 -7.01 10.59
CA ASP A 80 -13.93 -7.17 10.82
C ASP A 80 -14.60 -5.89 11.33
N HIS A 81 -13.92 -4.74 11.23
CA HIS A 81 -14.46 -3.49 11.74
C HIS A 81 -15.78 -3.12 11.04
N PRO A 82 -16.82 -2.66 11.78
CA PRO A 82 -18.13 -2.34 11.21
C PRO A 82 -18.12 -1.34 10.06
N LEU A 83 -17.08 -0.49 9.98
CA LEU A 83 -16.90 0.48 8.90
C LEU A 83 -16.92 -0.17 7.51
N TRP A 84 -16.36 -1.38 7.36
CA TRP A 84 -16.32 -2.10 6.09
C TRP A 84 -17.72 -2.52 5.60
N ARG A 85 -18.68 -2.64 6.51
CA ARG A 85 -20.06 -3.04 6.22
C ARG A 85 -20.99 -1.87 5.96
N LYS A 86 -20.54 -0.63 6.23
CA LYS A 86 -21.34 0.58 5.96
C LYS A 86 -21.60 0.79 4.47
N ASP A 87 -20.66 0.40 3.63
CA ASP A 87 -20.78 0.48 2.17
C ASP A 87 -20.28 -0.83 1.54
N PRO A 88 -21.17 -1.61 0.88
CA PRO A 88 -20.81 -2.88 0.25
C PRO A 88 -19.64 -2.76 -0.76
N ARG A 89 -19.50 -1.59 -1.37
CA ARG A 89 -18.43 -1.30 -2.34
C ARG A 89 -17.04 -1.32 -1.73
N THR A 90 -16.91 -1.14 -0.42
CA THR A 90 -15.65 -1.12 0.31
C THR A 90 -15.35 -2.40 1.07
N ALA A 91 -16.30 -3.33 1.11
CA ALA A 91 -16.15 -4.62 1.82
C ALA A 91 -14.99 -5.47 1.30
N VAL A 92 -14.61 -5.30 0.02
CA VAL A 92 -13.50 -6.00 -0.61
C VAL A 92 -12.11 -5.64 -0.04
N PHE A 93 -11.95 -4.47 0.57
CA PHE A 93 -10.64 -3.99 0.98
C PHE A 93 -9.96 -4.84 2.06
N PRO A 94 -10.62 -5.20 3.19
CA PRO A 94 -9.98 -6.07 4.19
C PRO A 94 -9.65 -7.46 3.64
N GLU A 95 -10.36 -7.95 2.64
CA GLU A 95 -10.11 -9.24 2.00
C GLU A 95 -8.79 -9.28 1.22
N THR A 96 -8.21 -8.12 0.92
CA THR A 96 -6.91 -8.03 0.22
C THR A 96 -5.73 -8.33 1.14
N LEU A 97 -5.86 -8.13 2.46
CA LEU A 97 -4.77 -8.23 3.43
C LEU A 97 -4.03 -9.56 3.44
N PRO A 98 -4.69 -10.75 3.41
CA PRO A 98 -3.99 -12.02 3.41
C PRO A 98 -3.03 -12.20 2.23
N ASN A 99 -3.35 -11.59 1.10
CA ASN A 99 -2.59 -11.67 -0.14
C ASN A 99 -1.76 -10.40 -0.43
N ALA A 100 -1.68 -9.50 0.55
CA ALA A 100 -0.89 -8.29 0.44
C ALA A 100 0.61 -8.58 0.49
N ARG A 101 1.38 -7.88 -0.34
CA ARG A 101 2.84 -7.98 -0.40
C ARG A 101 3.44 -6.58 -0.36
N GLN A 102 4.49 -6.44 0.41
CA GLN A 102 5.29 -5.21 0.46
C GLN A 102 6.45 -5.29 -0.53
N VAL A 103 7.02 -4.14 -0.82
CA VAL A 103 8.26 -4.08 -1.63
C VAL A 103 9.35 -4.93 -0.98
N GLY A 104 9.98 -5.78 -1.78
CA GLY A 104 11.03 -6.69 -1.32
C GLY A 104 10.53 -7.96 -0.65
N TYR A 105 9.24 -8.30 -0.72
CA TYR A 105 8.71 -9.50 -0.08
C TYR A 105 9.38 -10.81 -0.55
N ALA A 106 9.89 -10.84 -1.78
CA ALA A 106 10.57 -12.02 -2.36
C ALA A 106 12.02 -12.21 -1.85
N GLY A 107 12.50 -11.30 -1.04
CA GLY A 107 13.82 -11.32 -0.42
C GLY A 107 13.82 -10.45 0.84
N PRO A 108 14.98 -10.15 1.41
CA PRO A 108 15.04 -9.26 2.56
C PRO A 108 14.50 -7.88 2.18
N ALA A 109 13.47 -7.41 2.90
CA ALA A 109 13.03 -6.03 2.80
C ALA A 109 14.19 -5.13 3.25
N GLY A 110 14.77 -4.36 2.33
CA GLY A 110 15.96 -3.60 2.63
C GLY A 110 16.17 -2.43 1.68
N ARG A 111 17.33 -1.78 1.84
CA ARG A 111 17.71 -0.59 1.08
C ARG A 111 17.60 -0.80 -0.43
N LYS A 112 18.06 -1.94 -0.95
CA LYS A 112 18.05 -2.23 -2.39
C LYS A 112 16.63 -2.32 -2.96
N ALA A 113 15.71 -2.95 -2.25
CA ALA A 113 14.29 -3.00 -2.64
C ALA A 113 13.66 -1.60 -2.65
N THR A 114 13.94 -0.79 -1.62
CA THR A 114 13.48 0.60 -1.55
C THR A 114 14.09 1.46 -2.66
N GLU A 115 15.36 1.24 -3.00
CA GLU A 115 16.01 1.95 -4.09
C GLU A 115 15.39 1.62 -5.45
N GLY A 116 15.08 0.35 -5.72
CA GLY A 116 14.36 -0.07 -6.93
C GLY A 116 13.00 0.60 -7.07
N LEU A 117 12.28 0.78 -5.96
CA LEU A 117 11.01 1.50 -5.93
C LEU A 117 11.22 3.01 -6.15
N SER A 118 12.13 3.65 -5.41
CA SER A 118 12.33 5.10 -5.45
C SER A 118 12.92 5.60 -6.78
N LYS A 119 13.61 4.74 -7.50
CA LYS A 119 14.08 5.00 -8.86
C LYS A 119 13.03 4.76 -9.94
N TYR A 120 11.80 4.43 -9.56
CA TYR A 120 10.68 4.21 -10.46
C TYR A 120 10.94 3.19 -11.59
N VAL A 121 11.85 2.23 -11.41
CA VAL A 121 12.28 1.31 -12.47
C VAL A 121 11.11 0.60 -13.15
N ILE A 122 10.14 0.12 -12.36
CA ILE A 122 8.95 -0.56 -12.93
C ILE A 122 8.00 0.43 -13.62
N VAL A 123 7.83 1.63 -13.06
CA VAL A 123 6.99 2.67 -13.69
C VAL A 123 7.57 3.08 -15.04
N ASP A 124 8.89 3.30 -15.07
CA ASP A 124 9.59 3.68 -16.30
C ASP A 124 9.59 2.56 -17.35
N MET A 125 9.60 1.30 -16.93
CA MET A 125 9.42 0.17 -17.83
C MET A 125 8.10 0.28 -18.61
N PHE A 126 7.01 0.53 -17.91
CA PHE A 126 5.70 0.72 -18.56
C PHE A 126 5.67 1.99 -19.42
N ALA A 127 6.24 3.09 -18.91
CA ALA A 127 6.32 4.34 -19.66
C ALA A 127 7.07 4.18 -21.00
N LYS A 128 8.20 3.47 -21.00
CA LYS A 128 8.98 3.16 -22.20
C LYS A 128 8.19 2.32 -23.20
N ALA A 129 7.45 1.32 -22.73
CA ALA A 129 6.60 0.51 -23.61
C ALA A 129 5.47 1.36 -24.25
N ILE A 130 4.83 2.23 -23.47
CA ILE A 130 3.80 3.17 -23.98
C ILE A 130 4.39 4.13 -25.00
N GLN A 131 5.65 4.53 -24.86
CA GLN A 131 6.37 5.42 -25.78
C GLN A 131 6.90 4.71 -27.03
N GLY A 132 6.61 3.41 -27.21
CA GLY A 132 6.93 2.66 -28.43
C GLY A 132 8.10 1.67 -28.33
N MET A 133 8.71 1.50 -27.14
CA MET A 133 9.66 0.40 -26.91
C MET A 133 8.89 -0.94 -26.92
N SER A 134 9.49 -2.00 -27.49
CA SER A 134 8.87 -3.32 -27.40
C SER A 134 8.70 -3.76 -25.94
N PRO A 135 7.61 -4.49 -25.58
CA PRO A 135 7.44 -4.99 -24.21
C PRO A 135 8.65 -5.81 -23.73
N GLU A 136 9.22 -6.62 -24.61
CA GLU A 136 10.40 -7.45 -24.33
C GLU A 136 11.63 -6.60 -23.99
N ASP A 137 11.88 -5.53 -24.74
CA ASP A 137 13.02 -4.64 -24.51
C ASP A 137 12.81 -3.79 -23.26
N ALA A 138 11.58 -3.35 -22.98
CA ALA A 138 11.25 -2.64 -21.76
C ALA A 138 11.51 -3.51 -20.53
N VAL A 139 11.12 -4.79 -20.56
CA VAL A 139 11.38 -5.75 -19.48
C VAL A 139 12.89 -6.00 -19.33
N LYS A 140 13.64 -6.19 -20.43
CA LYS A 140 15.10 -6.35 -20.40
C LYS A 140 15.78 -5.13 -19.80
N TRP A 141 15.36 -3.93 -20.18
CA TRP A 141 15.86 -2.69 -19.61
C TRP A 141 15.65 -2.64 -18.10
N ALA A 142 14.42 -2.89 -17.62
CA ALA A 142 14.08 -2.87 -16.20
C ALA A 142 14.89 -3.92 -15.42
N ALA A 143 15.04 -5.13 -15.96
CA ALA A 143 15.85 -6.18 -15.37
C ALA A 143 17.32 -5.75 -15.24
N GLY A 144 17.86 -5.05 -16.24
CA GLY A 144 19.21 -4.48 -16.22
C GLY A 144 19.40 -3.44 -15.12
N GLU A 145 18.44 -2.51 -14.97
CA GLU A 145 18.48 -1.50 -13.90
C GLU A 145 18.37 -2.12 -12.49
N LEU A 146 17.47 -3.08 -12.32
CA LEU A 146 17.35 -3.80 -11.04
C LEU A 146 18.64 -4.58 -10.72
N LYS A 147 19.25 -5.26 -11.68
CA LYS A 147 20.54 -5.94 -11.46
C LYS A 147 21.62 -5.00 -10.98
N LYS A 148 21.74 -3.77 -11.53
CA LYS A 148 22.70 -2.76 -11.05
C LYS A 148 22.46 -2.40 -9.59
N ILE A 149 21.20 -2.20 -9.18
CA ILE A 149 20.82 -1.87 -7.80
C ILE A 149 21.17 -3.03 -6.86
N TYR A 150 20.92 -4.27 -7.27
CA TYR A 150 21.15 -5.44 -6.42
C TYR A 150 22.60 -5.92 -6.41
N ALA A 151 23.40 -5.58 -7.40
CA ALA A 151 24.84 -5.88 -7.43
C ALA A 151 25.70 -4.90 -6.61
N ALA A 152 25.23 -3.65 -6.43
CA ALA A 152 25.90 -2.66 -5.59
C ALA A 152 25.63 -2.97 -4.10
#